data_e5e72e364830fcb36152be307dab0934
#
_entry.id   e5e72e364830fcb36152be307dab0934
#
_cell.length_a   1.000
_cell.length_b   1.000
_cell.length_c   1.000
_cell.angle_alpha   90.00
_cell.angle_beta   90.00
_cell.angle_gamma   90.00
#
_symmetry.space_group_name_H-M   'P 1'
#
loop_
_entity.id
_entity.type
_entity.pdbx_description
1 polymer ?
#
loop_
_entity_poly.entity_id
_entity_poly.type
_entity_poly.pdbx_seq_one_letter_code
_entity_poly.pdbx_strand_id
1 'polypeptide(L)'
;MPTFDHHLHTARHSPDSSIDPFALLERARAVGLDGLVITEHDFQWPAEELAELAARADDLCVLSGAEISTREGHFLVYGLPDLAETPPGIALRDLLRVVRRHEAAIVAAHPFRWDQDFAAIVAAHGPVFDALELVSNNVTPQTRRRTADLLQVHPMGRTGSSDGHELEAIGCYYTEFPSTIATMADFVMALRQRRGRPRHRPGAREASGPVD
;
A
#
# COMPACT_ATOMS: atom_id res chain seq x y z
N MET A 1 9.22 9.41 14.33
CA MET A 1 9.04 8.17 13.53
C MET A 1 8.38 8.60 12.23
N PRO A 2 9.02 8.34 11.09
CA PRO A 2 8.45 8.76 9.81
C PRO A 2 7.08 8.10 9.55
N THR A 3 6.22 8.88 8.93
CA THR A 3 4.82 8.56 8.64
C THR A 3 4.64 8.49 7.13
N PHE A 4 4.15 7.34 6.64
CA PHE A 4 3.95 7.11 5.22
C PHE A 4 2.51 6.70 4.92
N ASP A 5 1.92 7.36 3.93
CA ASP A 5 0.78 6.82 3.20
C ASP A 5 1.33 6.08 1.99
N HIS A 6 1.10 4.77 1.93
CA HIS A 6 1.80 3.92 0.97
C HIS A 6 0.86 3.07 0.10
N HIS A 7 -0.43 3.40 0.10
CA HIS A 7 -1.42 2.85 -0.81
C HIS A 7 -2.31 3.99 -1.28
N LEU A 8 -2.04 4.49 -2.47
CA LEU A 8 -2.75 5.61 -3.07
C LEU A 8 -2.56 5.63 -4.59
N HIS A 9 -3.49 6.25 -5.28
CA HIS A 9 -3.61 6.28 -6.73
C HIS A 9 -3.68 7.71 -7.22
N THR A 10 -3.22 7.96 -8.45
CA THR A 10 -3.30 9.27 -9.08
C THR A 10 -4.06 9.21 -10.40
N ALA A 11 -4.65 10.32 -10.81
CA ALA A 11 -5.35 10.44 -12.10
C ALA A 11 -4.41 10.28 -13.30
N ARG A 12 -3.10 10.24 -13.07
CA ARG A 12 -2.11 10.11 -14.15
C ARG A 12 -2.05 8.70 -14.71
N HIS A 13 -2.16 7.69 -13.86
CA HIS A 13 -1.99 6.28 -14.25
C HIS A 13 -3.07 5.34 -13.72
N SER A 14 -3.98 5.82 -12.87
CA SER A 14 -5.15 5.07 -12.38
C SER A 14 -6.42 5.82 -12.79
N PRO A 15 -7.21 5.28 -13.75
CA PRO A 15 -8.36 6.00 -14.32
C PRO A 15 -9.52 6.20 -13.33
N ASP A 16 -9.53 5.49 -12.22
CA ASP A 16 -10.50 5.57 -11.14
C ASP A 16 -10.10 6.58 -10.04
N SER A 17 -8.91 7.19 -10.14
CA SER A 17 -8.47 8.26 -9.25
C SER A 17 -8.67 9.65 -9.86
N SER A 18 -9.04 10.61 -9.02
CA SER A 18 -9.13 12.03 -9.38
C SER A 18 -7.94 12.87 -8.90
N ILE A 19 -6.94 12.24 -8.28
CA ILE A 19 -5.84 12.94 -7.60
C ILE A 19 -4.80 13.42 -8.62
N ASP A 20 -4.67 14.75 -8.76
CA ASP A 20 -3.52 15.34 -9.45
C ASP A 20 -2.24 15.09 -8.64
N PRO A 21 -1.14 14.60 -9.28
CA PRO A 21 0.09 14.26 -8.56
C PRO A 21 0.74 15.44 -7.82
N PHE A 22 0.61 16.67 -8.33
CA PHE A 22 1.18 17.84 -7.63
C PHE A 22 0.30 18.27 -6.45
N ALA A 23 -1.03 18.21 -6.61
CA ALA A 23 -1.96 18.43 -5.51
C ALA A 23 -1.78 17.39 -4.39
N LEU A 24 -1.41 16.15 -4.74
CA LEU A 24 -1.04 15.10 -3.80
C LEU A 24 0.10 15.53 -2.86
N LEU A 25 1.17 16.14 -3.40
CA LEU A 25 2.29 16.62 -2.59
C LEU A 25 1.86 17.70 -1.59
N GLU A 26 1.06 18.67 -2.05
CA GLU A 26 0.53 19.73 -1.19
C GLU A 26 -0.34 19.15 -0.08
N ARG A 27 -1.17 18.19 -0.42
CA ARG A 27 -2.02 17.51 0.57
C ARG A 27 -1.19 16.73 1.60
N ALA A 28 -0.18 15.97 1.15
CA ALA A 28 0.71 15.24 2.04
C ALA A 28 1.40 16.15 3.07
N ARG A 29 1.90 17.32 2.61
CA ARG A 29 2.46 18.35 3.48
C ARG A 29 1.44 18.88 4.47
N ALA A 30 0.27 19.26 3.99
CA ALA A 30 -0.80 19.84 4.80
C ALA A 30 -1.24 18.90 5.93
N VAL A 31 -1.19 17.58 5.69
CA VAL A 31 -1.50 16.56 6.70
C VAL A 31 -0.26 16.06 7.45
N GLY A 32 0.94 16.58 7.18
CA GLY A 32 2.18 16.27 7.91
C GLY A 32 2.61 14.81 7.75
N LEU A 33 2.57 14.26 6.53
CA LEU A 33 3.24 13.03 6.19
C LEU A 33 4.73 13.30 5.92
N ASP A 34 5.58 12.33 6.21
CA ASP A 34 7.01 12.36 5.88
C ASP A 34 7.28 11.75 4.50
N GLY A 35 6.35 10.95 3.99
CA GLY A 35 6.49 10.37 2.66
C GLY A 35 5.22 9.70 2.11
N LEU A 36 5.31 9.39 0.83
CA LEU A 36 4.28 8.74 0.02
C LEU A 36 4.90 7.58 -0.76
N VAL A 37 4.15 6.49 -0.92
CA VAL A 37 4.45 5.48 -1.93
C VAL A 37 3.24 5.35 -2.84
N ILE A 38 3.36 5.82 -4.09
CA ILE A 38 2.30 5.75 -5.09
C ILE A 38 2.23 4.31 -5.60
N THR A 39 1.02 3.74 -5.65
CA THR A 39 0.79 2.33 -5.99
C THR A 39 -0.35 2.20 -7.00
N GLU A 40 -0.11 2.67 -8.21
CA GLU A 40 -1.10 2.58 -9.28
C GLU A 40 -1.51 1.12 -9.57
N HIS A 41 -2.70 0.93 -10.11
CA HIS A 41 -3.20 -0.39 -10.50
C HIS A 41 -2.38 -0.97 -11.66
N ASP A 42 -1.69 -2.10 -11.39
CA ASP A 42 -0.86 -2.84 -12.37
C ASP A 42 0.13 -1.95 -13.15
N PHE A 43 0.53 -0.85 -12.55
CA PHE A 43 1.45 0.11 -13.16
C PHE A 43 2.44 0.66 -12.13
N GLN A 44 3.69 0.85 -12.55
CA GLN A 44 4.75 1.48 -11.77
C GLN A 44 5.20 2.73 -12.48
N TRP A 45 5.34 3.83 -11.75
CA TRP A 45 5.77 5.09 -12.32
C TRP A 45 7.15 4.96 -12.98
N PRO A 46 7.31 5.46 -14.22
CA PRO A 46 8.62 5.58 -14.85
C PRO A 46 9.56 6.42 -13.98
N ALA A 47 10.83 6.02 -13.91
CA ALA A 47 11.81 6.68 -13.03
C ALA A 47 11.95 8.19 -13.31
N GLU A 48 11.86 8.60 -14.58
CA GLU A 48 11.95 10.00 -15.00
C GLU A 48 10.73 10.80 -14.48
N GLU A 49 9.52 10.27 -14.61
CA GLU A 49 8.30 10.92 -14.13
C GLU A 49 8.27 11.03 -12.61
N LEU A 50 8.70 9.95 -11.93
CA LEU A 50 8.80 9.95 -10.48
C LEU A 50 9.84 10.96 -9.99
N ALA A 51 10.98 11.06 -10.67
CA ALA A 51 12.03 12.03 -10.34
C ALA A 51 11.55 13.48 -10.54
N GLU A 52 10.75 13.75 -11.59
CA GLU A 52 10.15 15.08 -11.81
C GLU A 52 9.19 15.45 -10.66
N LEU A 53 8.37 14.50 -10.21
CA LEU A 53 7.47 14.70 -9.08
C LEU A 53 8.26 14.90 -7.79
N ALA A 54 9.25 14.04 -7.51
CA ALA A 54 10.09 14.10 -6.31
C ALA A 54 10.91 15.40 -6.24
N ALA A 55 11.34 15.96 -7.36
CA ALA A 55 12.06 17.23 -7.41
C ALA A 55 11.22 18.42 -6.92
N ARG A 56 9.91 18.29 -6.82
CA ARG A 56 8.99 19.29 -6.25
C ARG A 56 8.59 18.97 -4.80
N ALA A 57 9.18 17.94 -4.24
CA ALA A 57 8.84 17.39 -2.92
C ALA A 57 10.06 17.44 -1.97
N ASP A 58 10.77 18.57 -1.91
CA ASP A 58 12.05 18.74 -1.16
C ASP A 58 11.99 18.24 0.30
N ASP A 59 10.80 18.21 0.89
CA ASP A 59 10.52 17.84 2.27
C ASP A 59 9.79 16.49 2.43
N LEU A 60 9.47 15.80 1.32
CA LEU A 60 8.75 14.53 1.31
C LEU A 60 9.56 13.43 0.62
N CYS A 61 9.58 12.26 1.21
CA CYS A 61 10.05 11.06 0.51
C CYS A 61 8.96 10.54 -0.43
N VAL A 62 9.15 10.65 -1.75
CA VAL A 62 8.20 10.18 -2.77
C VAL A 62 8.75 8.95 -3.47
N LEU A 63 8.04 7.84 -3.35
CA LEU A 63 8.42 6.53 -3.90
C LEU A 63 7.29 5.98 -4.76
N SER A 64 7.58 4.97 -5.58
CA SER A 64 6.58 4.25 -6.38
C SER A 64 6.71 2.74 -6.17
N GLY A 65 5.61 2.11 -5.75
CA GLY A 65 5.34 0.69 -5.85
C GLY A 65 4.27 0.43 -6.90
N ALA A 66 3.52 -0.65 -6.74
CA ALA A 66 2.34 -0.95 -7.56
C ALA A 66 1.32 -1.76 -6.75
N GLU A 67 0.04 -1.57 -7.03
CA GLU A 67 -1.01 -2.50 -6.60
C GLU A 67 -1.26 -3.51 -7.72
N ILE A 68 -0.83 -4.74 -7.50
CA ILE A 68 -0.92 -5.82 -8.49
C ILE A 68 -2.25 -6.56 -8.34
N SER A 69 -3.03 -6.58 -9.42
CA SER A 69 -4.26 -7.34 -9.53
C SER A 69 -3.94 -8.80 -9.82
N THR A 70 -4.17 -9.67 -8.86
CA THR A 70 -4.02 -11.12 -9.03
C THR A 70 -5.40 -11.79 -9.15
N ARG A 71 -5.41 -13.09 -9.46
CA ARG A 71 -6.65 -13.90 -9.46
C ARG A 71 -7.25 -14.04 -8.05
N GLU A 72 -6.42 -13.92 -7.02
CA GLU A 72 -6.79 -14.13 -5.63
C GLU A 72 -7.10 -12.82 -4.90
N GLY A 73 -6.79 -11.66 -5.50
CA GLY A 73 -7.02 -10.32 -4.93
C GLY A 73 -5.89 -9.35 -5.23
N HIS A 74 -5.85 -8.25 -4.52
CA HIS A 74 -4.90 -7.17 -4.74
C HIS A 74 -3.75 -7.21 -3.73
N PHE A 75 -2.55 -6.96 -4.23
CA PHE A 75 -1.34 -6.96 -3.41
C PHE A 75 -0.45 -5.77 -3.76
N LEU A 76 -0.06 -5.02 -2.74
CA LEU A 76 0.90 -3.94 -2.87
C LEU A 76 2.31 -4.54 -2.94
N VAL A 77 3.04 -4.19 -3.97
CA VAL A 77 4.41 -4.69 -4.17
C VAL A 77 5.36 -3.51 -4.25
N TYR A 78 6.47 -3.61 -3.52
CA TYR A 78 7.46 -2.55 -3.38
C TYR A 78 8.86 -3.07 -3.66
N GLY A 79 9.60 -2.37 -4.52
CA GLY A 79 11.00 -2.69 -4.81
C GLY A 79 11.20 -3.64 -5.98
N LEU A 80 10.20 -3.86 -6.84
CA LEU A 80 10.44 -4.49 -8.15
C LEU A 80 11.16 -3.48 -9.07
N PRO A 81 12.05 -3.95 -9.95
CA PRO A 81 12.69 -3.08 -10.93
C PRO A 81 11.72 -2.60 -12.02
N ASP A 82 10.76 -3.44 -12.38
CA ASP A 82 9.65 -3.20 -13.32
C ASP A 82 8.55 -4.25 -13.12
N LEU A 83 7.46 -4.16 -13.90
CA LEU A 83 6.32 -5.08 -13.84
C LEU A 83 6.26 -6.09 -15.02
N ALA A 84 7.33 -6.26 -15.77
CA ALA A 84 7.34 -7.15 -16.96
C ALA A 84 6.95 -8.61 -16.63
N GLU A 85 7.21 -9.06 -15.40
CA GLU A 85 6.92 -10.40 -14.94
C GLU A 85 5.60 -10.51 -14.14
N THR A 86 4.86 -9.42 -13.97
CA THR A 86 3.64 -9.35 -13.16
C THR A 86 2.43 -8.86 -13.96
N PRO A 87 2.02 -9.56 -15.03
CA PRO A 87 0.88 -9.12 -15.81
C PRO A 87 -0.40 -9.14 -14.96
N PRO A 88 -1.37 -8.25 -15.24
CA PRO A 88 -2.68 -8.26 -14.58
C PRO A 88 -3.33 -9.65 -14.59
N GLY A 89 -3.88 -10.06 -13.45
CA GLY A 89 -4.44 -11.41 -13.28
C GLY A 89 -3.40 -12.53 -13.12
N ILE A 90 -2.16 -12.20 -12.82
CA ILE A 90 -1.14 -13.19 -12.43
C ILE A 90 -1.64 -14.03 -11.24
N ALA A 91 -1.30 -15.32 -11.18
CA ALA A 91 -1.60 -16.10 -9.98
C ALA A 91 -0.71 -15.64 -8.80
N LEU A 92 -1.27 -15.53 -7.60
CA LEU A 92 -0.53 -15.09 -6.42
C LEU A 92 0.77 -15.88 -6.17
N ARG A 93 0.74 -17.22 -6.37
CA ARG A 93 1.95 -18.04 -6.22
C ARG A 93 3.09 -17.61 -7.15
N ASP A 94 2.76 -17.12 -8.35
CA ASP A 94 3.76 -16.70 -9.33
C ASP A 94 4.24 -15.29 -8.99
N LEU A 95 3.36 -14.38 -8.54
CA LEU A 95 3.73 -13.10 -7.98
C LEU A 95 4.69 -13.27 -6.78
N LEU A 96 4.41 -14.19 -5.86
CA LEU A 96 5.28 -14.47 -4.71
C LEU A 96 6.68 -14.96 -5.13
N ARG A 97 6.80 -15.67 -6.26
CA ARG A 97 8.13 -16.07 -6.80
C ARG A 97 8.89 -14.85 -7.34
N VAL A 98 8.22 -13.95 -8.06
CA VAL A 98 8.81 -12.72 -8.57
C VAL A 98 9.28 -11.84 -7.40
N VAL A 99 8.41 -11.59 -6.43
CA VAL A 99 8.72 -10.80 -5.22
C VAL A 99 9.96 -11.35 -4.49
N ARG A 100 10.02 -12.66 -4.28
CA ARG A 100 11.17 -13.29 -3.61
C ARG A 100 12.46 -13.17 -4.41
N ARG A 101 12.41 -13.37 -5.74
CA ARG A 101 13.59 -13.29 -6.62
C ARG A 101 14.20 -11.90 -6.63
N HIS A 102 13.37 -10.86 -6.61
CA HIS A 102 13.81 -9.47 -6.62
C HIS A 102 14.02 -8.88 -5.22
N GLU A 103 13.88 -9.70 -4.17
CA GLU A 103 13.95 -9.21 -2.79
C GLU A 103 13.01 -8.03 -2.51
N ALA A 104 11.87 -7.98 -3.20
CA ALA A 104 10.81 -7.00 -3.02
C ALA A 104 9.98 -7.29 -1.77
N ALA A 105 9.19 -6.34 -1.29
CA ALA A 105 8.22 -6.54 -0.22
C ALA A 105 6.81 -6.65 -0.79
N ILE A 106 5.96 -7.43 -0.09
CA ILE A 106 4.55 -7.61 -0.45
C ILE A 106 3.62 -7.39 0.75
N VAL A 107 2.59 -6.57 0.55
CA VAL A 107 1.54 -6.31 1.52
C VAL A 107 0.19 -6.70 0.91
N ALA A 108 -0.64 -7.43 1.66
CA ALA A 108 -2.00 -7.69 1.20
C ALA A 108 -2.85 -6.42 1.38
N ALA A 109 -3.34 -5.87 0.27
CA ALA A 109 -4.25 -4.74 0.25
C ALA A 109 -5.63 -5.18 0.77
N HIS A 110 -6.26 -4.35 1.63
CA HIS A 110 -7.63 -4.51 2.13
C HIS A 110 -8.13 -5.98 2.21
N PRO A 111 -7.50 -6.86 3.02
CA PRO A 111 -7.85 -8.27 3.10
C PRO A 111 -9.34 -8.48 3.41
N PHE A 112 -9.94 -9.54 2.85
CA PHE A 112 -11.36 -9.88 2.98
C PHE A 112 -12.34 -8.93 2.27
N ARG A 113 -11.87 -7.98 1.45
CA ARG A 113 -12.73 -7.15 0.60
C ARG A 113 -13.38 -8.03 -0.48
N TRP A 114 -14.58 -7.66 -0.96
CA TRP A 114 -15.34 -8.39 -2.00
C TRP A 114 -15.54 -9.88 -1.71
N ASP A 115 -15.82 -10.23 -0.45
CA ASP A 115 -16.00 -11.62 0.02
C ASP A 115 -14.79 -12.55 -0.24
N GLN A 116 -13.60 -11.96 -0.45
CA GLN A 116 -12.36 -12.71 -0.57
C GLN A 116 -12.15 -13.60 0.66
N ASP A 117 -11.90 -14.89 0.46
CA ASP A 117 -11.48 -15.77 1.54
C ASP A 117 -9.98 -15.68 1.79
N PHE A 118 -9.55 -14.58 2.42
CA PHE A 118 -8.14 -14.35 2.70
C PHE A 118 -7.55 -15.36 3.69
N ALA A 119 -8.37 -15.99 4.54
CA ALA A 119 -7.91 -17.06 5.42
C ALA A 119 -7.51 -18.31 4.61
N ALA A 120 -8.27 -18.66 3.56
CA ALA A 120 -7.90 -19.74 2.66
C ALA A 120 -6.61 -19.41 1.88
N ILE A 121 -6.39 -18.15 1.49
CA ILE A 121 -5.12 -17.71 0.87
C ILE A 121 -3.94 -17.97 1.81
N VAL A 122 -4.05 -17.56 3.07
CA VAL A 122 -2.98 -17.80 4.06
C VAL A 122 -2.81 -19.29 4.35
N ALA A 123 -3.88 -20.06 4.38
CA ALA A 123 -3.80 -21.51 4.53
C ALA A 123 -3.07 -22.21 3.36
N ALA A 124 -3.28 -21.72 2.13
CA ALA A 124 -2.66 -22.27 0.92
C ALA A 124 -1.18 -21.87 0.75
N HIS A 125 -0.81 -20.65 1.12
CA HIS A 125 0.53 -20.09 0.85
C HIS A 125 1.39 -19.92 2.09
N GLY A 126 0.81 -20.03 3.28
CA GLY A 126 1.44 -19.67 4.55
C GLY A 126 1.45 -18.15 4.83
N PRO A 127 2.05 -17.70 5.95
CA PRO A 127 2.17 -16.28 6.32
C PRO A 127 3.35 -15.62 5.57
N VAL A 128 3.23 -15.58 4.22
CA VAL A 128 4.31 -15.18 3.30
C VAL A 128 4.37 -13.69 3.03
N PHE A 129 3.39 -12.92 3.52
CA PHE A 129 3.32 -11.48 3.36
C PHE A 129 4.17 -10.77 4.41
N ASP A 130 4.80 -9.66 4.02
CA ASP A 130 5.55 -8.82 4.94
C ASP A 130 4.60 -8.10 5.92
N ALA A 131 3.45 -7.65 5.42
CA ALA A 131 2.37 -7.10 6.24
C ALA A 131 0.99 -7.34 5.62
N LEU A 132 -0.05 -7.09 6.42
CA LEU A 132 -1.44 -6.97 5.99
C LEU A 132 -1.92 -5.55 6.26
N GLU A 133 -2.67 -4.97 5.34
CA GLU A 133 -3.35 -3.71 5.54
C GLU A 133 -4.49 -3.89 6.55
N LEU A 134 -4.32 -3.30 7.73
CA LEU A 134 -5.27 -3.43 8.85
C LEU A 134 -6.31 -2.32 8.85
N VAL A 135 -5.96 -1.15 8.31
CA VAL A 135 -6.83 0.01 8.20
C VAL A 135 -6.59 0.74 6.87
N SER A 136 -7.66 1.01 6.16
CA SER A 136 -7.72 1.91 4.99
C SER A 136 -9.17 2.33 4.75
N ASN A 137 -9.42 3.17 3.75
CA ASN A 137 -10.79 3.53 3.38
C ASN A 137 -11.60 2.33 2.86
N ASN A 138 -10.93 1.29 2.42
CA ASN A 138 -11.54 0.06 1.91
C ASN A 138 -11.54 -1.10 2.92
N VAL A 139 -11.14 -0.84 4.17
CA VAL A 139 -11.18 -1.81 5.27
C VAL A 139 -12.33 -1.48 6.22
N THR A 140 -13.40 -2.25 6.16
CA THR A 140 -14.56 -2.12 7.05
C THR A 140 -14.24 -2.59 8.48
N PRO A 141 -15.02 -2.21 9.50
CA PRO A 141 -14.85 -2.75 10.86
C PRO A 141 -14.90 -4.28 10.91
N GLN A 142 -15.69 -4.91 10.05
CA GLN A 142 -15.81 -6.38 9.98
C GLN A 142 -14.54 -7.01 9.38
N THR A 143 -14.07 -6.52 8.22
CA THR A 143 -12.87 -7.05 7.57
C THR A 143 -11.63 -6.77 8.42
N ARG A 144 -11.55 -5.61 9.07
CA ARG A 144 -10.50 -5.28 10.06
C ARG A 144 -10.44 -6.30 11.20
N ARG A 145 -11.60 -6.68 11.76
CA ARG A 145 -11.65 -7.69 12.82
C ARG A 145 -11.12 -9.02 12.32
N ARG A 146 -11.60 -9.50 11.16
CA ARG A 146 -11.12 -10.74 10.54
C ARG A 146 -9.61 -10.73 10.30
N THR A 147 -9.08 -9.60 9.79
CA THR A 147 -7.63 -9.42 9.58
C THR A 147 -6.87 -9.46 10.92
N ALA A 148 -7.38 -8.81 11.95
CA ALA A 148 -6.77 -8.81 13.28
C ALA A 148 -6.75 -10.21 13.90
N ASP A 149 -7.83 -10.98 13.79
CA ASP A 149 -7.93 -12.36 14.27
C ASP A 149 -6.93 -13.27 13.52
N LEU A 150 -6.82 -13.11 12.20
CA LEU A 150 -5.85 -13.86 11.39
C LEU A 150 -4.41 -13.57 11.83
N LEU A 151 -4.09 -12.31 12.14
CA LEU A 151 -2.77 -11.89 12.61
C LEU A 151 -2.41 -12.41 14.02
N GLN A 152 -3.38 -12.83 14.83
CA GLN A 152 -3.12 -13.50 16.10
C GLN A 152 -2.62 -14.94 15.88
N VAL A 153 -3.14 -15.60 14.85
CA VAL A 153 -2.78 -16.99 14.51
C VAL A 153 -1.53 -17.04 13.63
N HIS A 154 -1.41 -16.09 12.70
CA HIS A 154 -0.33 -16.00 11.72
C HIS A 154 0.39 -14.65 11.84
N PRO A 155 1.42 -14.53 12.67
CA PRO A 155 2.12 -13.26 12.91
C PRO A 155 2.77 -12.71 11.62
N MET A 156 2.24 -11.60 11.12
CA MET A 156 2.78 -10.80 10.01
C MET A 156 2.82 -9.33 10.43
N GLY A 157 3.45 -8.47 9.62
CA GLY A 157 3.40 -7.03 9.84
C GLY A 157 1.99 -6.46 9.69
N ARG A 158 1.81 -5.23 10.15
CA ARG A 158 0.54 -4.49 10.04
C ARG A 158 0.83 -3.13 9.43
N THR A 159 -0.01 -2.71 8.50
CA THR A 159 0.06 -1.39 7.89
C THR A 159 -1.30 -0.70 7.92
N GLY A 160 -1.27 0.59 7.73
CA GLY A 160 -2.42 1.43 7.42
C GLY A 160 -2.03 2.40 6.32
N SER A 161 -2.91 2.62 5.39
CA SER A 161 -2.75 3.53 4.26
C SER A 161 -4.11 3.99 3.77
N SER A 162 -4.17 5.07 2.99
CA SER A 162 -5.47 5.63 2.63
C SER A 162 -6.24 4.79 1.63
N ASP A 163 -5.59 4.10 0.71
CA ASP A 163 -6.20 3.57 -0.51
C ASP A 163 -6.95 4.71 -1.22
N GLY A 164 -6.22 5.84 -1.37
CA GLY A 164 -6.77 7.13 -1.73
C GLY A 164 -6.97 7.29 -3.23
N HIS A 165 -8.20 7.58 -3.64
CA HIS A 165 -8.60 7.92 -5.01
C HIS A 165 -9.11 9.36 -5.12
N GLU A 166 -9.32 10.01 -3.98
CA GLU A 166 -9.70 11.43 -3.84
C GLU A 166 -8.73 12.12 -2.88
N LEU A 167 -8.46 13.39 -3.13
CA LEU A 167 -7.43 14.16 -2.41
C LEU A 167 -7.67 14.22 -0.90
N GLU A 168 -8.92 14.30 -0.48
CA GLU A 168 -9.33 14.36 0.93
C GLU A 168 -9.00 13.08 1.70
N ALA A 169 -8.91 11.94 1.01
CA ALA A 169 -8.59 10.66 1.61
C ALA A 169 -7.12 10.53 2.02
N ILE A 170 -6.23 11.27 1.34
CA ILE A 170 -4.78 11.16 1.54
C ILE A 170 -4.40 11.49 2.98
N GLY A 171 -3.67 10.55 3.60
CA GLY A 171 -3.17 10.64 4.97
C GLY A 171 -4.24 10.43 6.04
N CYS A 172 -5.49 10.06 5.69
CA CYS A 172 -6.49 9.69 6.69
C CYS A 172 -6.07 8.43 7.46
N TYR A 173 -5.45 7.49 6.77
CA TYR A 173 -4.73 6.35 7.32
C TYR A 173 -3.29 6.39 6.85
N TYR A 174 -2.37 5.96 7.70
CA TYR A 174 -0.94 5.92 7.41
C TYR A 174 -0.22 4.93 8.31
N THR A 175 1.05 4.64 8.00
CA THR A 175 1.90 3.80 8.83
C THR A 175 3.05 4.62 9.41
N GLU A 176 3.28 4.51 10.72
CA GLU A 176 4.50 4.97 11.38
C GLU A 176 5.56 3.87 11.34
N PHE A 177 6.79 4.22 10.95
CA PHE A 177 7.93 3.30 10.94
C PHE A 177 8.98 3.70 11.98
N PRO A 178 9.66 2.74 12.63
CA PRO A 178 10.67 3.05 13.64
C PRO A 178 12.01 3.52 13.06
N SER A 179 12.22 3.33 11.75
CA SER A 179 13.47 3.63 11.04
C SER A 179 13.27 4.78 10.07
N THR A 180 14.32 5.55 9.79
CA THR A 180 14.33 6.53 8.71
C THR A 180 14.15 5.82 7.37
N ILE A 181 13.35 6.40 6.49
CA ILE A 181 13.08 5.91 5.14
C ILE A 181 13.40 7.05 4.17
N ALA A 182 14.39 6.85 3.33
CA ALA A 182 14.80 7.80 2.29
C ALA A 182 14.76 7.17 0.89
N THR A 183 14.76 5.85 0.80
CA THR A 183 14.80 5.09 -0.46
C THR A 183 13.78 3.96 -0.44
N MET A 184 13.49 3.40 -1.63
CA MET A 184 12.65 2.20 -1.73
C MET A 184 13.28 1.01 -0.99
N ALA A 185 14.59 0.88 -0.96
CA ALA A 185 15.27 -0.18 -0.22
C ALA A 185 15.04 -0.04 1.30
N ASP A 186 15.06 1.19 1.84
CA ASP A 186 14.75 1.43 3.25
C ASP A 186 13.30 1.07 3.55
N PHE A 187 12.36 1.43 2.65
CA PHE A 187 10.95 1.13 2.80
C PHE A 187 10.69 -0.39 2.80
N VAL A 188 11.27 -1.12 1.85
CA VAL A 188 11.21 -2.59 1.79
C VAL A 188 11.74 -3.22 3.07
N MET A 189 12.88 -2.74 3.56
CA MET A 189 13.47 -3.23 4.81
C MET A 189 12.57 -2.95 6.02
N ALA A 190 11.96 -1.76 6.09
CA ALA A 190 11.05 -1.38 7.17
C ALA A 190 9.80 -2.28 7.21
N LEU A 191 9.22 -2.63 6.05
CA LEU A 191 8.10 -3.57 5.95
C LEU A 191 8.52 -4.97 6.42
N ARG A 192 9.66 -5.48 5.97
CA ARG A 192 10.18 -6.80 6.35
C ARG A 192 10.48 -6.93 7.84
N GLN A 193 10.84 -5.85 8.50
CA GLN A 193 11.01 -5.81 9.95
C GLN A 193 9.68 -5.98 10.71
N ARG A 194 8.53 -5.89 10.04
CA ARG A 194 7.18 -6.05 10.59
C ARG A 194 6.89 -5.12 11.78
N ARG A 195 7.51 -3.95 11.81
CA ARG A 195 7.45 -2.98 12.91
C ARG A 195 6.61 -1.75 12.59
N GLY A 196 5.95 -1.72 11.44
CA GLY A 196 5.00 -0.69 11.05
C GLY A 196 3.85 -0.61 12.05
N ARG A 197 3.41 0.61 12.36
CA ARG A 197 2.28 0.90 13.23
C ARG A 197 1.21 1.62 12.45
N PRO A 198 0.09 0.94 12.13
CA PRO A 198 -1.03 1.59 11.46
C PRO A 198 -1.62 2.70 12.33
N ARG A 199 -1.97 3.80 11.72
CA ARG A 199 -2.54 4.98 12.35
C ARG A 199 -3.71 5.51 11.53
N HIS A 200 -4.56 6.30 12.17
CA HIS A 200 -5.57 7.12 11.51
C HIS A 200 -5.57 8.52 12.12
N ARG A 201 -5.99 9.51 11.33
CA ARG A 201 -6.16 10.89 11.82
C ARG A 201 -7.56 11.06 12.41
N PRO A 202 -7.70 11.78 13.54
CA PRO A 202 -9.01 12.17 14.05
C PRO A 202 -9.74 13.01 13.00
N GLY A 203 -11.01 12.69 12.73
CA GLY A 203 -11.81 13.39 11.72
C GLY A 203 -11.62 12.91 10.28
N ALA A 204 -10.75 11.95 10.01
CA ALA A 204 -10.81 11.19 8.78
C ALA A 204 -12.21 10.57 8.66
N ARG A 205 -12.87 10.73 7.50
CA ARG A 205 -14.12 10.03 7.25
C ARG A 205 -13.84 8.54 7.39
N GLU A 206 -14.41 7.92 8.43
CA GLU A 206 -14.55 6.47 8.37
C GLU A 206 -15.35 6.19 7.09
N ALA A 207 -14.78 5.38 6.21
CA ALA A 207 -15.44 5.08 4.95
C ALA A 207 -16.90 4.68 5.22
N SER A 208 -17.80 5.51 4.79
CA SER A 208 -19.20 5.17 4.68
C SER A 208 -19.24 4.02 3.67
N GLY A 209 -19.51 2.81 4.12
CA GLY A 209 -19.74 1.54 3.47
C GLY A 209 -19.42 1.37 1.98
N PRO A 210 -19.46 0.14 1.48
CA PRO A 210 -19.01 -0.15 0.12
C PRO A 210 -19.72 0.78 -0.87
N VAL A 211 -18.94 1.43 -1.72
CA VAL A 211 -19.44 1.96 -2.99
C VAL A 211 -19.57 0.72 -3.86
N ASP A 212 -20.83 0.30 -4.12
CA ASP A 212 -21.21 -0.80 -5.02
C ASP A 212 -20.65 -0.58 -6.42
#